data_00a844a92e9efab334b0faacaa0f4732
#
_entry.id   00a844a92e9efab334b0faacaa0f4732
#
_cell.length_a   1.000
_cell.length_b   1.000
_cell.length_c   1.000
_cell.angle_alpha   90.00
_cell.angle_beta   90.00
_cell.angle_gamma   90.00
#
_symmetry.space_group_name_H-M   'P 1'
#
loop_
_entity.id
_entity.type
_entity.pdbx_description
1 polymer ?
#
loop_
_entity_poly.entity_id
_entity_poly.type
_entity_poly.pdbx_seq_one_letter_code
_entity_poly.pdbx_strand_id
1 'polypeptide(L)'
;EFGYQSALVGFGSGSCVNREDARVVYGPATYQRDDFSNGIAMLECAGGVTPMADGVNVGGGTVKGAGKVALILVSDFWSVNSDAVIAAVDTLKADYGDRLCIHTIKVGDSAHGGDLTAALAGVNSCGSSVDAASLASSAAMAGYVTDVLLAPATVVKYEKNTMSASALFDHDRANLKDEGRAALHVLDESIKAKGASVVDIDVIGHTDSDGTEEYNMGLSIRRAESVRDYMVSEGVDASIIDVSGEGESNPIASNATKEGRAENRRVDIHVGITQPATN
;
A
#
# COMPACT_ATOMS: atom_id res chain seq x y z
N GLU A 1 13.22 -5.24 26.56
CA GLU A 1 12.37 -4.05 26.44
C GLU A 1 12.52 -3.51 25.00
N PHE A 2 11.41 -3.49 24.31
CA PHE A 2 11.36 -2.93 22.95
C PHE A 2 11.26 -1.42 23.11
N GLY A 3 12.28 -0.65 22.78
CA GLY A 3 12.35 0.81 23.01
C GLY A 3 11.38 1.65 22.15
N TYR A 4 10.12 1.19 21.97
CA TYR A 4 9.11 1.94 21.22
C TYR A 4 8.73 3.23 21.92
N GLN A 5 8.67 4.32 21.16
CA GLN A 5 7.95 5.52 21.57
C GLN A 5 6.46 5.30 21.35
N SER A 6 5.65 5.62 22.35
CA SER A 6 4.20 5.49 22.27
C SER A 6 3.50 6.72 22.82
N ALA A 7 2.31 6.98 22.30
CA ALA A 7 1.41 7.98 22.79
C ALA A 7 -0.01 7.42 22.79
N LEU A 8 -0.84 7.89 23.72
CA LEU A 8 -2.27 7.61 23.77
C LEU A 8 -3.03 8.92 23.62
N VAL A 9 -3.92 8.96 22.64
CA VAL A 9 -4.81 10.10 22.39
C VAL A 9 -6.24 9.69 22.64
N GLY A 10 -6.92 10.38 23.54
CA GLY A 10 -8.35 10.26 23.70
C GLY A 10 -9.06 11.26 22.82
N PHE A 11 -10.16 10.83 22.18
CA PHE A 11 -11.07 11.71 21.44
C PHE A 11 -12.51 11.38 21.80
N GLY A 12 -13.37 12.42 21.85
CA GLY A 12 -14.75 12.27 22.32
C GLY A 12 -14.86 11.83 23.78
N SER A 13 -13.78 11.94 24.54
CA SER A 13 -13.72 11.67 25.97
C SER A 13 -13.53 12.97 26.75
N GLY A 14 -14.04 13.03 27.96
CA GLY A 14 -13.93 14.19 28.84
C GLY A 14 -14.76 13.97 30.07
N SER A 15 -14.93 15.01 30.92
CA SER A 15 -15.96 14.91 31.96
C SER A 15 -17.30 14.72 31.27
N CYS A 16 -18.23 13.94 31.85
CA CYS A 16 -19.56 13.68 31.26
C CYS A 16 -20.35 14.97 30.96
N VAL A 17 -19.83 16.13 31.35
CA VAL A 17 -20.43 17.45 31.19
C VAL A 17 -19.68 18.31 30.17
N ASN A 18 -18.32 18.22 30.13
CA ASN A 18 -17.49 18.97 29.19
C ASN A 18 -16.71 17.99 28.31
N ARG A 19 -17.05 17.96 27.01
CA ARG A 19 -16.41 17.12 26.01
C ARG A 19 -15.18 17.84 25.46
N GLU A 20 -14.05 17.15 25.46
CA GLU A 20 -12.85 17.62 24.78
C GLU A 20 -12.78 16.96 23.40
N ASP A 21 -12.37 17.72 22.40
CA ASP A 21 -12.33 17.24 21.00
C ASP A 21 -11.32 16.12 20.84
N ALA A 22 -10.06 16.37 21.18
CA ALA A 22 -9.00 15.36 21.25
C ALA A 22 -7.86 15.85 22.15
N ARG A 23 -7.25 14.94 22.90
CA ARG A 23 -6.09 15.27 23.73
C ARG A 23 -5.12 14.09 23.89
N VAL A 24 -3.85 14.41 24.09
CA VAL A 24 -2.85 13.44 24.52
C VAL A 24 -3.07 13.13 26.00
N VAL A 25 -3.27 11.85 26.35
CA VAL A 25 -3.43 11.38 27.73
C VAL A 25 -2.19 10.63 28.25
N TYR A 26 -1.32 10.20 27.30
CA TYR A 26 -0.02 9.61 27.61
C TYR A 26 0.96 9.86 26.49
N GLY A 27 2.24 10.10 26.80
CA GLY A 27 3.33 10.23 25.84
C GLY A 27 3.34 11.57 25.09
N PRO A 28 4.15 11.67 24.00
CA PRO A 28 5.06 10.64 23.48
C PRO A 28 6.19 10.30 24.45
N ALA A 29 6.34 9.02 24.76
CA ALA A 29 7.36 8.51 25.67
C ALA A 29 7.73 7.06 25.33
N THR A 30 8.88 6.58 25.80
CA THR A 30 9.19 5.15 25.75
C THR A 30 8.11 4.40 26.52
N TYR A 31 7.51 3.37 25.90
CA TYR A 31 6.39 2.63 26.46
C TYR A 31 6.72 2.11 27.85
N GLN A 32 5.89 2.49 28.81
CA GLN A 32 5.87 1.96 30.18
C GLN A 32 4.44 1.53 30.48
N ARG A 33 4.26 0.26 30.84
CA ARG A 33 2.93 -0.35 31.02
C ARG A 33 2.05 0.40 32.03
N ASP A 34 2.62 0.74 33.19
CA ASP A 34 1.87 1.36 34.28
C ASP A 34 1.45 2.79 33.91
N ASP A 35 2.34 3.55 33.29
CA ASP A 35 2.06 4.92 32.83
C ASP A 35 1.03 4.93 31.71
N PHE A 36 1.11 3.97 30.77
CA PHE A 36 0.13 3.81 29.72
C PHE A 36 -1.25 3.43 30.29
N SER A 37 -1.30 2.54 31.29
CA SER A 37 -2.53 2.15 31.98
C SER A 37 -3.15 3.32 32.74
N ASN A 38 -2.34 4.18 33.36
CA ASN A 38 -2.80 5.41 33.99
C ASN A 38 -3.40 6.37 32.95
N GLY A 39 -2.79 6.48 31.76
CA GLY A 39 -3.35 7.25 30.64
C GLY A 39 -4.74 6.74 30.22
N ILE A 40 -4.91 5.41 30.11
CA ILE A 40 -6.23 4.80 29.83
C ILE A 40 -7.25 5.17 30.90
N ALA A 41 -6.85 5.12 32.17
CA ALA A 41 -7.74 5.45 33.29
C ALA A 41 -8.22 6.91 33.31
N MET A 42 -7.54 7.80 32.58
CA MET A 42 -7.98 9.20 32.37
C MET A 42 -9.13 9.35 31.35
N LEU A 43 -9.47 8.30 30.64
CA LEU A 43 -10.57 8.28 29.66
C LEU A 43 -11.89 7.93 30.36
N GLU A 44 -12.45 8.87 31.11
CA GLU A 44 -13.53 8.60 32.08
C GLU A 44 -14.91 8.46 31.43
N CYS A 45 -15.19 9.17 30.32
CA CYS A 45 -16.51 9.14 29.67
C CYS A 45 -16.36 9.12 28.15
N ALA A 46 -17.13 8.25 27.52
CA ALA A 46 -17.33 8.24 26.07
C ALA A 46 -18.76 8.71 25.74
N GLY A 47 -18.92 9.54 24.75
CA GLY A 47 -20.27 9.94 24.28
C GLY A 47 -20.28 11.16 23.39
N GLY A 48 -21.28 11.21 22.49
CA GLY A 48 -21.50 12.31 21.56
C GLY A 48 -20.93 12.07 20.17
N VAL A 49 -20.68 13.16 19.43
CA VAL A 49 -20.03 13.10 18.13
C VAL A 49 -18.61 12.59 18.30
N THR A 50 -18.16 11.70 17.42
CA THR A 50 -16.84 11.09 17.51
C THR A 50 -15.84 11.93 16.70
N PRO A 51 -15.03 12.84 17.33
CA PRO A 51 -14.07 13.72 16.64
C PRO A 51 -12.79 12.95 16.29
N MET A 52 -12.95 11.84 15.55
CA MET A 52 -11.82 10.94 15.20
C MET A 52 -10.75 11.67 14.36
N ALA A 53 -11.16 12.57 13.47
CA ALA A 53 -10.22 13.36 12.67
C ALA A 53 -9.29 14.22 13.54
N ASP A 54 -9.81 14.83 14.61
CA ASP A 54 -9.01 15.59 15.57
C ASP A 54 -8.07 14.66 16.34
N GLY A 55 -8.56 13.46 16.71
CA GLY A 55 -7.72 12.41 17.30
C GLY A 55 -6.55 12.00 16.41
N VAL A 56 -6.79 11.83 15.13
CA VAL A 56 -5.75 11.52 14.13
C VAL A 56 -4.73 12.67 14.02
N ASN A 57 -5.20 13.90 13.93
CA ASN A 57 -4.33 15.08 13.84
C ASN A 57 -3.47 15.27 15.10
N VAL A 58 -4.06 15.13 16.28
CA VAL A 58 -3.33 15.22 17.55
C VAL A 58 -2.32 14.09 17.65
N GLY A 59 -2.71 12.85 17.32
CA GLY A 59 -1.82 11.69 17.29
C GLY A 59 -0.66 11.88 16.33
N GLY A 60 -0.93 12.37 15.12
CA GLY A 60 0.11 12.70 14.14
C GLY A 60 1.12 13.71 14.65
N GLY A 61 0.66 14.70 15.41
CA GLY A 61 1.55 15.67 16.06
C GLY A 61 2.51 15.04 17.07
N THR A 62 2.10 13.98 17.77
CA THR A 62 2.94 13.30 18.79
C THR A 62 4.07 12.47 18.20
N VAL A 63 3.92 12.00 16.95
CA VAL A 63 4.89 11.11 16.28
C VAL A 63 5.76 11.85 15.26
N LYS A 64 5.71 13.17 15.25
CA LYS A 64 6.46 14.01 14.30
C LYS A 64 7.96 13.70 14.35
N GLY A 65 8.51 13.36 13.19
CA GLY A 65 9.94 12.97 13.07
C GLY A 65 10.22 11.49 13.37
N ALA A 66 9.21 10.67 13.69
CA ALA A 66 9.38 9.24 13.87
C ALA A 66 9.82 8.53 12.58
N GLY A 67 10.50 7.40 12.72
CA GLY A 67 10.87 6.53 11.60
C GLY A 67 9.64 5.84 11.03
N LYS A 68 9.18 4.77 11.65
CA LYS A 68 7.93 4.08 11.35
C LYS A 68 6.86 4.44 12.36
N VAL A 69 5.63 4.52 11.90
CA VAL A 69 4.47 4.87 12.72
C VAL A 69 3.38 3.81 12.53
N ALA A 70 2.96 3.19 13.63
CA ALA A 70 1.74 2.42 13.69
C ALA A 70 0.66 3.28 14.37
N LEU A 71 -0.34 3.71 13.59
CA LEU A 71 -1.52 4.39 14.12
C LEU A 71 -2.61 3.36 14.37
N ILE A 72 -2.98 3.14 15.64
CA ILE A 72 -4.01 2.18 16.02
C ILE A 72 -5.26 2.97 16.45
N LEU A 73 -6.34 2.86 15.66
CA LEU A 73 -7.62 3.51 15.92
C LEU A 73 -8.58 2.51 16.55
N VAL A 74 -8.99 2.77 17.79
CA VAL A 74 -9.93 1.93 18.53
C VAL A 74 -11.24 2.69 18.72
N SER A 75 -12.33 2.24 18.11
CA SER A 75 -13.64 2.91 18.17
C SER A 75 -14.77 1.96 17.76
N ASP A 76 -16.03 2.33 18.05
CA ASP A 76 -17.22 1.71 17.48
C ASP A 76 -17.53 2.24 16.08
N PHE A 77 -16.80 3.26 15.62
CA PHE A 77 -16.95 3.96 14.35
C PHE A 77 -18.38 4.50 14.11
N TRP A 78 -19.14 4.72 15.16
CA TRP A 78 -20.46 5.32 15.12
C TRP A 78 -20.35 6.86 14.98
N SER A 79 -21.18 7.47 14.14
CA SER A 79 -21.26 8.93 13.94
C SER A 79 -19.91 9.60 13.63
N VAL A 80 -19.05 8.92 12.90
CA VAL A 80 -17.75 9.42 12.44
C VAL A 80 -17.93 10.17 11.12
N ASN A 81 -17.32 11.34 10.99
CA ASN A 81 -17.20 12.02 9.69
C ASN A 81 -16.06 11.38 8.88
N SER A 82 -16.41 10.43 8.02
CA SER A 82 -15.44 9.65 7.24
C SER A 82 -14.53 10.50 6.37
N ASP A 83 -15.08 11.53 5.69
CA ASP A 83 -14.30 12.40 4.80
C ASP A 83 -13.25 13.19 5.59
N ALA A 84 -13.61 13.68 6.78
CA ALA A 84 -12.67 14.39 7.64
C ALA A 84 -11.55 13.48 8.16
N VAL A 85 -11.86 12.22 8.48
CA VAL A 85 -10.86 11.23 8.94
C VAL A 85 -9.92 10.87 7.78
N ILE A 86 -10.45 10.61 6.59
CA ILE A 86 -9.63 10.31 5.41
C ILE A 86 -8.69 11.49 5.12
N ALA A 87 -9.19 12.74 5.12
CA ALA A 87 -8.35 13.92 4.89
C ALA A 87 -7.24 14.08 5.95
N ALA A 88 -7.52 13.78 7.22
CA ALA A 88 -6.50 13.79 8.27
C ALA A 88 -5.43 12.70 8.05
N VAL A 89 -5.86 11.51 7.65
CA VAL A 89 -4.96 10.39 7.33
C VAL A 89 -4.12 10.68 6.08
N ASP A 90 -4.70 11.26 5.03
CA ASP A 90 -3.97 11.66 3.82
C ASP A 90 -2.86 12.68 4.15
N THR A 91 -3.11 13.59 5.10
CA THR A 91 -2.09 14.51 5.60
C THR A 91 -0.94 13.74 6.26
N LEU A 92 -1.24 12.75 7.11
CA LEU A 92 -0.20 11.90 7.71
C LEU A 92 0.53 11.05 6.67
N LYS A 93 -0.20 10.53 5.67
CA LYS A 93 0.41 9.77 4.58
C LYS A 93 1.38 10.63 3.77
N ALA A 94 1.07 11.91 3.54
CA ALA A 94 1.99 12.84 2.88
C ALA A 94 3.29 13.03 3.66
N ASP A 95 3.24 13.04 5.01
CA ASP A 95 4.40 13.21 5.88
C ASP A 95 5.25 11.93 6.02
N TYR A 96 4.61 10.77 6.07
CA TYR A 96 5.25 9.49 6.42
C TYR A 96 5.39 8.51 5.25
N GLY A 97 4.60 8.64 4.17
CA GLY A 97 4.60 7.71 3.04
C GLY A 97 4.35 6.26 3.51
N ASP A 98 5.13 5.32 3.00
CA ASP A 98 5.01 3.89 3.32
C ASP A 98 5.46 3.51 4.75
N ARG A 99 5.95 4.48 5.52
CA ARG A 99 6.31 4.30 6.93
C ARG A 99 5.11 4.39 7.88
N LEU A 100 3.92 4.79 7.38
CA LEU A 100 2.69 4.87 8.13
C LEU A 100 1.88 3.59 7.95
N CYS A 101 1.65 2.84 9.01
CA CYS A 101 0.71 1.72 9.06
C CYS A 101 -0.51 2.11 9.87
N ILE A 102 -1.71 1.93 9.32
CA ILE A 102 -2.96 2.25 10.01
C ILE A 102 -3.69 0.96 10.34
N HIS A 103 -3.95 0.78 11.61
CA HIS A 103 -4.66 -0.38 12.14
C HIS A 103 -5.96 0.09 12.79
N THR A 104 -7.06 -0.58 12.51
CA THR A 104 -8.34 -0.28 13.12
C THR A 104 -8.82 -1.45 13.98
N ILE A 105 -9.28 -1.16 15.17
CA ILE A 105 -9.93 -2.13 16.07
C ILE A 105 -11.35 -1.63 16.29
N LYS A 106 -12.30 -2.31 15.68
CA LYS A 106 -13.71 -1.98 15.81
C LYS A 106 -14.27 -2.59 17.10
N VAL A 107 -14.88 -1.75 17.93
CA VAL A 107 -15.52 -2.16 19.18
C VAL A 107 -17.02 -2.28 18.96
N GLY A 108 -17.64 -3.35 19.48
CA GLY A 108 -19.08 -3.59 19.34
C GLY A 108 -19.45 -4.28 18.03
N ASP A 109 -20.74 -4.55 17.88
CA ASP A 109 -21.34 -5.36 16.82
C ASP A 109 -22.12 -4.52 15.78
N SER A 110 -21.95 -3.19 15.82
CA SER A 110 -22.64 -2.30 14.89
C SER A 110 -22.19 -2.54 13.43
N ALA A 111 -23.14 -2.49 12.48
CA ALA A 111 -22.84 -2.56 11.06
C ALA A 111 -22.15 -1.29 10.51
N HIS A 112 -21.99 -0.25 11.36
CA HIS A 112 -21.41 1.02 10.93
C HIS A 112 -19.89 0.98 10.82
N GLY A 113 -19.35 1.81 9.96
CA GLY A 113 -17.91 2.06 9.85
C GLY A 113 -17.12 1.00 9.07
N GLY A 114 -17.74 -0.04 8.52
CA GLY A 114 -17.04 -1.09 7.76
C GLY A 114 -16.24 -0.55 6.58
N ASP A 115 -16.86 0.33 5.78
CA ASP A 115 -16.19 0.94 4.62
C ASP A 115 -15.03 1.85 5.05
N LEU A 116 -15.23 2.63 6.14
CA LEU A 116 -14.17 3.49 6.66
C LEU A 116 -12.99 2.68 7.21
N THR A 117 -13.25 1.62 7.99
CA THR A 117 -12.17 0.78 8.55
C THR A 117 -11.39 0.07 7.45
N ALA A 118 -12.06 -0.40 6.40
CA ALA A 118 -11.43 -0.98 5.22
C ALA A 118 -10.56 0.04 4.46
N ALA A 119 -11.09 1.24 4.22
CA ALA A 119 -10.36 2.32 3.56
C ALA A 119 -9.11 2.72 4.36
N LEU A 120 -9.22 2.86 5.68
CA LEU A 120 -8.10 3.21 6.55
C LEU A 120 -7.01 2.13 6.58
N ALA A 121 -7.41 0.86 6.66
CA ALA A 121 -6.47 -0.27 6.62
C ALA A 121 -5.78 -0.40 5.25
N GLY A 122 -6.45 0.02 4.18
CA GLY A 122 -5.95 0.01 2.80
C GLY A 122 -5.03 1.18 2.43
N VAL A 123 -4.78 2.13 3.34
CA VAL A 123 -3.93 3.32 3.04
C VAL A 123 -2.51 2.91 2.65
N ASN A 124 -1.97 1.87 3.29
CA ASN A 124 -0.69 1.24 2.98
C ASN A 124 -0.79 -0.28 3.18
N SER A 125 0.08 -1.04 2.53
CA SER A 125 0.11 -2.52 2.57
C SER A 125 0.32 -3.13 3.96
N CYS A 126 0.75 -2.33 4.94
CA CYS A 126 0.96 -2.77 6.33
C CYS A 126 -0.27 -2.54 7.25
N GLY A 127 -1.34 -1.93 6.75
CA GLY A 127 -2.55 -1.67 7.52
C GLY A 127 -3.38 -2.94 7.78
N SER A 128 -4.20 -2.90 8.82
CA SER A 128 -5.15 -3.98 9.13
C SER A 128 -6.43 -3.48 9.80
N SER A 129 -7.50 -4.24 9.66
CA SER A 129 -8.76 -3.98 10.35
C SER A 129 -9.24 -5.26 11.04
N VAL A 130 -9.58 -5.16 12.33
CA VAL A 130 -10.06 -6.29 13.11
C VAL A 130 -11.22 -5.87 14.03
N ASP A 131 -12.09 -6.81 14.36
CA ASP A 131 -13.09 -6.62 15.41
C ASP A 131 -12.49 -6.92 16.78
N ALA A 132 -12.77 -6.10 17.78
CA ALA A 132 -12.28 -6.28 19.15
C ALA A 132 -12.66 -7.66 19.74
N ALA A 133 -13.80 -8.20 19.34
CA ALA A 133 -14.24 -9.53 19.75
C ALA A 133 -13.26 -10.65 19.31
N SER A 134 -12.61 -10.48 18.14
CA SER A 134 -11.60 -11.43 17.65
C SER A 134 -10.31 -11.43 18.48
N LEU A 135 -10.07 -10.36 19.25
CA LEU A 135 -8.89 -10.17 20.11
C LEU A 135 -9.14 -10.57 21.57
N ALA A 136 -10.28 -11.17 21.89
CA ALA A 136 -10.69 -11.45 23.27
C ALA A 136 -9.81 -12.49 23.99
N SER A 137 -9.09 -13.34 23.27
CA SER A 137 -8.15 -14.29 23.89
C SER A 137 -6.73 -13.73 23.97
N SER A 138 -5.97 -14.13 24.98
CA SER A 138 -4.56 -13.73 25.11
C SER A 138 -3.72 -14.16 23.91
N ALA A 139 -4.02 -15.30 23.29
CA ALA A 139 -3.30 -15.78 22.11
C ALA A 139 -3.61 -14.91 20.87
N ALA A 140 -4.88 -14.56 20.65
CA ALA A 140 -5.27 -13.69 19.54
C ALA A 140 -4.68 -12.28 19.70
N MET A 141 -4.72 -11.72 20.90
CA MET A 141 -4.11 -10.42 21.19
C MET A 141 -2.60 -10.46 21.01
N ALA A 142 -1.92 -11.52 21.45
CA ALA A 142 -0.47 -11.66 21.24
C ALA A 142 -0.13 -11.77 19.76
N GLY A 143 -0.91 -12.51 18.96
CA GLY A 143 -0.78 -12.56 17.51
C GLY A 143 -0.90 -11.17 16.88
N TYR A 144 -1.98 -10.45 17.19
CA TYR A 144 -2.19 -9.10 16.69
C TYR A 144 -1.04 -8.13 17.05
N VAL A 145 -0.58 -8.14 18.29
CA VAL A 145 0.57 -7.32 18.72
C VAL A 145 1.83 -7.68 17.95
N THR A 146 2.05 -8.98 17.71
CA THR A 146 3.19 -9.43 16.90
C THR A 146 3.09 -8.89 15.49
N ASP A 147 1.93 -9.00 14.85
CA ASP A 147 1.71 -8.55 13.46
C ASP A 147 1.83 -7.02 13.32
N VAL A 148 1.32 -6.26 14.30
CA VAL A 148 1.30 -4.78 14.24
C VAL A 148 2.63 -4.16 14.66
N LEU A 149 3.26 -4.67 15.72
CA LEU A 149 4.43 -4.03 16.34
C LEU A 149 5.74 -4.77 16.08
N LEU A 150 5.71 -6.08 15.84
CA LEU A 150 6.89 -6.92 15.73
C LEU A 150 7.10 -7.49 14.34
N ALA A 151 6.08 -7.48 13.47
CA ALA A 151 6.27 -7.91 12.09
C ALA A 151 7.34 -7.04 11.42
N PRO A 152 8.31 -7.65 10.75
CA PRO A 152 9.29 -6.89 9.99
C PRO A 152 8.53 -6.04 8.97
N ALA A 153 8.92 -4.78 8.84
CA ALA A 153 8.36 -3.97 7.77
C ALA A 153 8.59 -4.67 6.44
N THR A 154 7.57 -4.75 5.66
CA THR A 154 7.74 -5.19 4.27
C THR A 154 8.11 -3.99 3.41
N VAL A 155 9.03 -4.19 2.49
CA VAL A 155 9.34 -3.24 1.41
C VAL A 155 8.94 -3.89 0.10
N VAL A 156 8.42 -3.10 -0.81
CA VAL A 156 8.21 -3.56 -2.18
C VAL A 156 9.52 -3.39 -2.93
N LYS A 157 10.03 -4.48 -3.47
CA LYS A 157 11.19 -4.49 -4.35
C LYS A 157 10.72 -4.85 -5.76
N TYR A 158 11.10 -4.03 -6.73
CA TYR A 158 10.78 -4.29 -8.12
C TYR A 158 11.86 -5.13 -8.79
N GLU A 159 11.45 -6.25 -9.37
CA GLU A 159 12.26 -7.06 -10.29
C GLU A 159 11.92 -6.63 -11.71
N LYS A 160 12.93 -6.12 -12.43
CA LYS A 160 12.76 -5.70 -13.82
C LYS A 160 13.04 -6.85 -14.77
N ASN A 161 12.08 -7.17 -15.61
CA ASN A 161 12.20 -8.13 -16.71
C ASN A 161 12.04 -7.37 -18.02
N THR A 162 13.07 -7.39 -18.88
CA THR A 162 13.06 -6.73 -20.17
C THR A 162 12.97 -7.76 -21.27
N MET A 163 11.97 -7.64 -22.15
CA MET A 163 11.78 -8.52 -23.30
C MET A 163 11.87 -7.75 -24.60
N SER A 164 12.67 -8.24 -25.55
CA SER A 164 12.76 -7.65 -26.89
C SER A 164 11.42 -7.74 -27.61
N ALA A 165 10.99 -6.65 -28.25
CA ALA A 165 9.77 -6.67 -29.07
C ALA A 165 9.87 -7.66 -30.24
N SER A 166 11.06 -7.91 -30.78
CA SER A 166 11.26 -8.90 -31.84
C SER A 166 11.09 -10.35 -31.36
N ALA A 167 11.28 -10.61 -30.08
CA ALA A 167 10.96 -11.90 -29.46
C ALA A 167 9.45 -12.07 -29.23
N LEU A 168 8.77 -10.98 -28.86
CA LEU A 168 7.35 -11.01 -28.51
C LEU A 168 6.42 -10.88 -29.70
N PHE A 169 6.76 -10.05 -30.70
CA PHE A 169 5.86 -9.63 -31.78
C PHE A 169 6.53 -9.73 -33.15
N ASP A 170 5.71 -9.84 -34.21
CA ASP A 170 6.16 -9.58 -35.57
C ASP A 170 6.47 -8.10 -35.78
N HIS A 171 7.20 -7.81 -36.88
CA HIS A 171 7.55 -6.43 -37.21
C HIS A 171 6.28 -5.57 -37.33
N ASP A 172 6.30 -4.42 -36.64
CA ASP A 172 5.20 -3.45 -36.65
C ASP A 172 3.84 -4.04 -36.18
N ARG A 173 3.87 -5.06 -35.37
CA ARG A 173 2.68 -5.72 -34.80
C ARG A 173 2.68 -5.64 -33.28
N ALA A 174 1.48 -5.84 -32.72
CA ALA A 174 1.24 -5.99 -31.30
C ALA A 174 0.72 -7.40 -30.92
N ASN A 175 0.44 -8.25 -31.91
CA ASN A 175 -0.02 -9.61 -31.63
C ASN A 175 1.17 -10.48 -31.24
N LEU A 176 1.06 -11.15 -30.08
CA LEU A 176 2.10 -12.04 -29.58
C LEU A 176 2.29 -13.25 -30.51
N LYS A 177 3.55 -13.55 -30.83
CA LYS A 177 3.96 -14.78 -31.52
C LYS A 177 3.99 -15.95 -30.54
N ASP A 178 4.07 -17.18 -31.05
CA ASP A 178 4.17 -18.38 -30.21
C ASP A 178 5.43 -18.38 -29.34
N GLU A 179 6.57 -17.93 -29.89
CA GLU A 179 7.81 -17.78 -29.12
C GLU A 179 7.68 -16.72 -28.02
N GLY A 180 6.96 -15.61 -28.30
CA GLY A 180 6.66 -14.59 -27.32
C GLY A 180 5.79 -15.09 -26.18
N ARG A 181 4.74 -15.87 -26.51
CA ARG A 181 3.89 -16.55 -25.52
C ARG A 181 4.70 -17.50 -24.65
N ALA A 182 5.58 -18.31 -25.25
CA ALA A 182 6.42 -19.23 -24.51
C ALA A 182 7.38 -18.51 -23.55
N ALA A 183 7.94 -17.36 -23.96
CA ALA A 183 8.82 -16.56 -23.11
C ALA A 183 8.05 -15.93 -21.95
N LEU A 184 6.84 -15.39 -22.19
CA LEU A 184 5.96 -14.85 -21.16
C LEU A 184 5.48 -15.92 -20.19
N HIS A 185 5.17 -17.13 -20.68
CA HIS A 185 4.74 -18.24 -19.82
C HIS A 185 5.77 -18.58 -18.73
N VAL A 186 7.06 -18.54 -19.06
CA VAL A 186 8.12 -18.76 -18.07
C VAL A 186 8.11 -17.68 -16.98
N LEU A 187 7.86 -16.42 -17.35
CA LEU A 187 7.75 -15.32 -16.40
C LEU A 187 6.50 -15.48 -15.53
N ASP A 188 5.35 -15.82 -16.14
CA ASP A 188 4.07 -16.00 -15.44
C ASP A 188 4.15 -17.13 -14.40
N GLU A 189 4.80 -18.25 -14.73
CA GLU A 189 5.04 -19.33 -13.77
C GLU A 189 5.92 -18.86 -12.59
N SER A 190 6.92 -18.02 -12.86
CA SER A 190 7.74 -17.41 -11.79
C SER A 190 6.93 -16.46 -10.91
N ILE A 191 6.03 -15.66 -11.49
CA ILE A 191 5.12 -14.76 -10.77
C ILE A 191 4.15 -15.57 -9.90
N LYS A 192 3.51 -16.57 -10.46
CA LYS A 192 2.59 -17.47 -9.74
C LYS A 192 3.27 -18.20 -8.58
N ALA A 193 4.52 -18.65 -8.78
CA ALA A 193 5.30 -19.31 -7.72
C ALA A 193 5.57 -18.39 -6.52
N LYS A 194 5.62 -17.06 -6.72
CA LYS A 194 5.79 -16.06 -5.65
C LYS A 194 4.47 -15.77 -4.92
N GLY A 195 3.33 -16.08 -5.53
CA GLY A 195 2.00 -16.01 -4.93
C GLY A 195 1.68 -14.63 -4.35
N ALA A 196 1.10 -14.59 -3.16
CA ALA A 196 0.66 -13.37 -2.48
C ALA A 196 1.76 -12.34 -2.16
N SER A 197 3.03 -12.66 -2.39
CA SER A 197 4.11 -11.68 -2.25
C SER A 197 4.21 -10.72 -3.45
N VAL A 198 3.61 -11.06 -4.60
CA VAL A 198 3.50 -10.15 -5.74
C VAL A 198 2.30 -9.23 -5.50
N VAL A 199 2.55 -7.93 -5.47
CA VAL A 199 1.53 -6.93 -5.12
C VAL A 199 1.24 -5.95 -6.25
N ASP A 200 2.12 -5.90 -7.25
CA ASP A 200 2.05 -4.93 -8.33
C ASP A 200 2.86 -5.40 -9.54
N ILE A 201 2.39 -5.12 -10.76
CA ILE A 201 3.08 -5.43 -12.01
C ILE A 201 2.87 -4.27 -12.99
N ASP A 202 3.96 -3.57 -13.35
CA ASP A 202 3.94 -2.56 -14.42
C ASP A 202 4.40 -3.18 -15.72
N VAL A 203 3.57 -3.09 -16.77
CA VAL A 203 3.92 -3.50 -18.14
C VAL A 203 4.09 -2.26 -18.99
N ILE A 204 5.33 -1.98 -19.41
CA ILE A 204 5.72 -0.74 -20.08
C ILE A 204 6.22 -1.04 -21.49
N GLY A 205 5.52 -0.54 -22.51
CA GLY A 205 5.92 -0.70 -23.90
C GLY A 205 6.85 0.43 -24.38
N HIS A 206 7.82 0.08 -25.21
CA HIS A 206 8.76 1.03 -25.83
C HIS A 206 8.93 0.75 -27.32
N THR A 207 9.28 1.81 -28.08
CA THR A 207 9.66 1.74 -29.49
C THR A 207 11.06 2.32 -29.70
N ASP A 208 11.59 2.19 -30.88
CA ASP A 208 12.67 3.05 -31.39
C ASP A 208 12.09 4.36 -31.95
N SER A 209 12.96 5.19 -32.53
CA SER A 209 12.61 6.48 -33.12
C SER A 209 12.14 6.42 -34.59
N ASP A 210 11.88 5.21 -35.11
CA ASP A 210 11.35 5.10 -36.47
C ASP A 210 9.81 5.28 -36.42
N GLY A 211 9.28 6.30 -37.10
CA GLY A 211 7.87 6.66 -37.14
C GLY A 211 7.58 8.01 -36.50
N THR A 212 6.30 8.31 -36.29
CA THR A 212 5.88 9.51 -35.54
C THR A 212 5.73 9.20 -34.07
N GLU A 213 5.95 10.19 -33.21
CA GLU A 213 5.79 10.06 -31.76
C GLU A 213 4.39 9.53 -31.40
N GLU A 214 3.33 10.05 -32.04
CA GLU A 214 1.95 9.59 -31.81
C GLU A 214 1.76 8.12 -32.20
N TYR A 215 2.32 7.71 -33.34
CA TYR A 215 2.27 6.31 -33.77
C TYR A 215 3.02 5.40 -32.82
N ASN A 216 4.23 5.79 -32.41
CA ASN A 216 5.08 5.05 -31.48
C ASN A 216 4.44 4.92 -30.10
N MET A 217 3.82 5.99 -29.60
CA MET A 217 3.04 5.96 -28.37
C MET A 217 1.90 4.94 -28.47
N GLY A 218 1.09 5.00 -29.52
CA GLY A 218 -0.01 4.05 -29.71
C GLY A 218 0.47 2.61 -29.90
N LEU A 219 1.59 2.35 -30.59
CA LEU A 219 2.14 1.01 -30.76
C LEU A 219 2.67 0.44 -29.44
N SER A 220 3.36 1.25 -28.65
CA SER A 220 3.91 0.83 -27.35
C SER A 220 2.81 0.45 -26.37
N ILE A 221 1.71 1.21 -26.29
CA ILE A 221 0.53 0.88 -25.46
C ILE A 221 -0.08 -0.46 -25.89
N ARG A 222 -0.39 -0.63 -27.20
CA ARG A 222 -0.99 -1.88 -27.67
C ARG A 222 -0.13 -3.12 -27.43
N ARG A 223 1.19 -2.98 -27.45
CA ARG A 223 2.12 -4.06 -27.11
C ARG A 223 2.06 -4.43 -25.65
N ALA A 224 2.05 -3.42 -24.77
CA ALA A 224 1.93 -3.64 -23.34
C ALA A 224 0.56 -4.25 -22.96
N GLU A 225 -0.53 -3.80 -23.60
CA GLU A 225 -1.86 -4.40 -23.45
C GLU A 225 -1.88 -5.88 -23.85
N SER A 226 -1.24 -6.23 -24.98
CA SER A 226 -1.18 -7.62 -25.44
C SER A 226 -0.41 -8.53 -24.47
N VAL A 227 0.62 -8.01 -23.80
CA VAL A 227 1.35 -8.73 -22.76
C VAL A 227 0.45 -8.91 -21.54
N ARG A 228 -0.19 -7.83 -21.04
CA ARG A 228 -1.14 -7.91 -19.93
C ARG A 228 -2.25 -8.93 -20.20
N ASP A 229 -2.88 -8.86 -21.37
CA ASP A 229 -4.01 -9.76 -21.72
C ASP A 229 -3.57 -11.22 -21.73
N TYR A 230 -2.33 -11.49 -22.17
CA TYR A 230 -1.75 -12.83 -22.08
C TYR A 230 -1.55 -13.25 -20.62
N MET A 231 -0.91 -12.42 -19.77
CA MET A 231 -0.68 -12.70 -18.35
C MET A 231 -2.00 -12.98 -17.61
N VAL A 232 -3.05 -12.19 -17.89
CA VAL A 232 -4.39 -12.42 -17.34
C VAL A 232 -4.97 -13.75 -17.82
N SER A 233 -4.80 -14.10 -19.10
CA SER A 233 -5.27 -15.39 -19.65
C SER A 233 -4.56 -16.59 -19.01
N GLU A 234 -3.32 -16.40 -18.56
CA GLU A 234 -2.54 -17.40 -17.81
C GLU A 234 -2.88 -17.42 -16.31
N GLY A 235 -3.77 -16.54 -15.83
CA GLY A 235 -4.29 -16.54 -14.46
C GLY A 235 -3.61 -15.56 -13.51
N VAL A 236 -2.83 -14.57 -14.00
CA VAL A 236 -2.38 -13.45 -13.18
C VAL A 236 -3.56 -12.51 -12.91
N ASP A 237 -3.69 -12.01 -11.69
CA ASP A 237 -4.79 -11.12 -11.32
C ASP A 237 -4.68 -9.77 -12.06
N ALA A 238 -5.71 -9.44 -12.84
CA ALA A 238 -5.75 -8.19 -13.59
C ALA A 238 -5.70 -6.93 -12.71
N SER A 239 -6.12 -7.02 -11.44
CA SER A 239 -6.16 -5.88 -10.52
C SER A 239 -4.80 -5.40 -10.05
N ILE A 240 -3.75 -6.22 -10.23
CA ILE A 240 -2.37 -5.86 -9.88
C ILE A 240 -1.52 -5.52 -11.11
N ILE A 241 -2.11 -5.45 -12.32
CA ILE A 241 -1.35 -5.19 -13.56
C ILE A 241 -1.71 -3.82 -14.11
N ASP A 242 -0.76 -2.89 -14.06
CA ASP A 242 -0.81 -1.61 -14.73
C ASP A 242 -0.12 -1.63 -16.09
N VAL A 243 -0.67 -0.87 -17.04
CA VAL A 243 -0.18 -0.83 -18.42
C VAL A 243 0.14 0.61 -18.80
N SER A 244 1.33 0.81 -19.39
CA SER A 244 1.71 2.09 -19.99
C SER A 244 2.50 1.91 -21.28
N GLY A 245 2.51 2.95 -22.10
CA GLY A 245 3.38 3.06 -23.26
C GLY A 245 4.21 4.32 -23.15
N GLU A 246 5.49 4.21 -23.45
CA GLU A 246 6.42 5.33 -23.45
C GLU A 246 6.92 5.71 -24.87
N GLY A 247 6.42 4.99 -25.89
CA GLY A 247 6.87 5.25 -27.25
C GLY A 247 8.40 5.23 -27.35
N GLU A 248 8.97 6.26 -27.96
CA GLU A 248 10.41 6.44 -28.13
C GLU A 248 11.07 7.30 -27.04
N SER A 249 10.32 7.74 -26.01
CA SER A 249 10.76 8.77 -25.06
C SER A 249 11.88 8.31 -24.12
N ASN A 250 11.99 7.01 -23.83
CA ASN A 250 12.97 6.44 -22.90
C ASN A 250 13.88 5.39 -23.56
N PRO A 251 14.80 5.81 -24.48
CA PRO A 251 15.72 4.89 -25.13
C PRO A 251 16.79 4.39 -24.15
N ILE A 252 17.11 3.08 -24.24
CA ILE A 252 18.21 2.46 -23.48
C ILE A 252 19.50 2.35 -24.29
N ALA A 253 19.42 2.57 -25.62
CA ALA A 253 20.52 2.55 -26.54
C ALA A 253 20.37 3.63 -27.62
N SER A 254 21.42 3.82 -28.44
CA SER A 254 21.40 4.84 -29.48
C SER A 254 20.44 4.50 -30.61
N ASN A 255 19.49 5.36 -30.91
CA ASN A 255 18.61 5.25 -32.09
C ASN A 255 19.34 5.44 -33.45
N ALA A 256 20.59 5.93 -33.44
CA ALA A 256 21.38 6.10 -34.64
C ALA A 256 21.86 4.76 -35.25
N THR A 257 21.94 3.71 -34.46
CA THR A 257 22.40 2.38 -34.89
C THR A 257 21.24 1.40 -35.02
N LYS A 258 21.35 0.42 -35.91
CA LYS A 258 20.34 -0.63 -36.07
C LYS A 258 20.22 -1.50 -34.80
N GLU A 259 21.34 -1.78 -34.18
CA GLU A 259 21.46 -2.56 -32.96
C GLU A 259 20.78 -1.81 -31.80
N GLY A 260 21.09 -0.53 -31.61
CA GLY A 260 20.49 0.26 -30.54
C GLY A 260 18.97 0.46 -30.72
N ARG A 261 18.50 0.65 -31.96
CA ARG A 261 17.05 0.63 -32.22
C ARG A 261 16.41 -0.70 -31.86
N ALA A 262 17.08 -1.82 -32.09
CA ALA A 262 16.57 -3.13 -31.74
C ALA A 262 16.46 -3.31 -30.22
N GLU A 263 17.38 -2.74 -29.43
CA GLU A 263 17.34 -2.73 -27.96
C GLU A 263 16.22 -1.82 -27.44
N ASN A 264 15.99 -0.67 -28.08
CA ASN A 264 14.93 0.27 -27.70
C ASN A 264 13.52 -0.33 -27.91
N ARG A 265 13.33 -1.17 -28.92
CA ARG A 265 12.07 -1.90 -29.16
C ARG A 265 11.93 -3.02 -28.13
N ARG A 266 11.30 -2.74 -26.99
CA ARG A 266 11.17 -3.68 -25.87
C ARG A 266 9.84 -3.51 -25.12
N VAL A 267 9.55 -4.47 -24.29
CA VAL A 267 8.57 -4.36 -23.21
C VAL A 267 9.31 -4.61 -21.89
N ASP A 268 9.20 -3.66 -20.99
CA ASP A 268 9.69 -3.79 -19.62
C ASP A 268 8.53 -4.25 -18.72
N ILE A 269 8.77 -5.26 -17.88
CA ILE A 269 7.80 -5.79 -16.92
C ILE A 269 8.44 -5.67 -15.55
N HIS A 270 7.91 -4.78 -14.72
CA HIS A 270 8.37 -4.57 -13.36
C HIS A 270 7.42 -5.31 -12.40
N VAL A 271 7.94 -6.28 -11.68
CA VAL A 271 7.17 -7.09 -10.72
C VAL A 271 7.49 -6.63 -9.32
N GLY A 272 6.54 -5.99 -8.66
CA GLY A 272 6.63 -5.54 -7.28
C GLY A 272 6.41 -6.69 -6.30
N ILE A 273 7.42 -6.99 -5.50
CA ILE A 273 7.43 -8.11 -4.55
C ILE A 273 7.64 -7.58 -3.15
N THR A 274 6.73 -7.93 -2.24
CA THR A 274 6.90 -7.65 -0.81
C THR A 274 7.97 -8.54 -0.22
N GLN A 275 8.95 -7.93 0.43
CA GLN A 275 10.01 -8.61 1.15
C GLN A 275 10.14 -8.01 2.56
N PRO A 276 10.57 -8.80 3.58
CA PRO A 276 10.94 -8.21 4.87
C PRO A 276 12.00 -7.13 4.66
N ALA A 277 11.82 -5.97 5.28
CA ALA A 277 12.85 -4.94 5.27
C ALA A 277 14.11 -5.52 5.95
N THR A 278 15.21 -5.60 5.24
CA THR A 278 16.51 -5.91 5.83
C THR A 278 16.98 -4.69 6.61
N ASN A 279 17.24 -4.87 7.91
CA ASN A 279 17.83 -3.84 8.78
C ASN A 279 19.23 -3.46 8.33
#